data_36a8cac55894a750fef76fcf79879917
#
_entry.id   36a8cac55894a750fef76fcf79879917
#
_cell.length_a   1.000
_cell.length_b   1.000
_cell.length_c   1.000
_cell.angle_alpha   90.00
_cell.angle_beta   90.00
_cell.angle_gamma   90.00
#
_symmetry.space_group_name_H-M   'P 1'
#
loop_
_entity.id
_entity.type
_entity.pdbx_description
1 polymer ?
#
loop_
_entity_poly.entity_id
_entity_poly.type
_entity_poly.pdbx_seq_one_letter_code
_entity_poly.pdbx_strand_id
1 'polypeptide(L)'
;MYRLFALFVALTASLLTISPVQADVRVLTSIKPLQLIAAAVQDGVGTPEVLLPPGASPHHYALRPSDVRRVQQSDLLYWIGPDMEGFLPRVLKNRTLPVVAVQSLPGLKLRHFGADSASHEEDDDHGHDEHDHDHRPGSLDAHLWLSSVNARVIAAKMATDLSAADPANAARYASNAKAFNARLDTLDARIKGRVAGIAGKPYFVFHEAFDYFEDAYGLKHAGVFSVAAEVQPGAQHVAAMRARLKEVGKTCVFSEPPLRPRLAETLTAGLPAKLAELDALGGDTQANATGYELLLNKLGDDLVGCLESL
;
A
#
# COMPACT_ATOMS: atom_id res chain seq x y z
N MET A 1 -61.96 61.50 -22.38
CA MET A 1 -61.93 60.06 -21.97
C MET A 1 -60.53 59.53 -22.19
N TYR A 2 -59.66 59.57 -21.14
CA TYR A 2 -58.28 59.09 -21.26
C TYR A 2 -58.21 57.72 -20.57
N ARG A 3 -57.85 56.66 -21.35
CA ARG A 3 -57.57 55.34 -20.80
C ARG A 3 -56.10 55.26 -20.45
N LEU A 4 -55.77 55.23 -19.18
CA LEU A 4 -54.49 54.94 -18.63
C LEU A 4 -54.20 53.44 -18.77
N PHE A 5 -53.18 53.07 -19.60
CA PHE A 5 -52.60 51.74 -19.67
C PHE A 5 -51.49 51.68 -18.62
N ALA A 6 -51.70 50.95 -17.55
CA ALA A 6 -50.68 50.66 -16.57
C ALA A 6 -49.89 49.41 -17.06
N LEU A 7 -48.65 49.61 -17.49
CA LEU A 7 -47.70 48.50 -17.77
C LEU A 7 -47.14 48.00 -16.43
N PHE A 8 -47.52 46.80 -16.05
CA PHE A 8 -46.86 46.06 -14.97
C PHE A 8 -45.59 45.40 -15.55
N VAL A 9 -44.42 45.96 -15.29
CA VAL A 9 -43.12 45.32 -15.55
C VAL A 9 -42.85 44.41 -14.37
N ALA A 10 -43.06 43.10 -14.56
CA ALA A 10 -42.65 42.09 -13.60
C ALA A 10 -41.13 41.87 -13.75
N LEU A 11 -40.35 42.45 -12.84
CA LEU A 11 -38.89 42.25 -12.73
C LEU A 11 -38.67 40.91 -12.03
N THR A 12 -38.54 39.83 -12.78
CA THR A 12 -38.10 38.52 -12.25
C THR A 12 -36.62 38.60 -11.90
N ALA A 13 -36.31 38.86 -10.66
CA ALA A 13 -34.95 38.73 -10.11
C ALA A 13 -34.58 37.24 -10.08
N SER A 14 -33.88 36.75 -11.11
CA SER A 14 -33.21 35.46 -11.07
C SER A 14 -32.09 35.55 -10.06
N LEU A 15 -32.33 35.05 -8.85
CA LEU A 15 -31.25 34.77 -7.88
C LEU A 15 -30.34 33.68 -8.47
N LEU A 16 -29.29 34.12 -9.11
CA LEU A 16 -28.13 33.28 -9.40
C LEU A 16 -27.53 32.84 -8.05
N THR A 17 -27.92 31.67 -7.57
CA THR A 17 -27.24 31.01 -6.46
C THR A 17 -25.83 30.68 -6.93
N ILE A 18 -24.90 31.56 -6.65
CA ILE A 18 -23.48 31.27 -6.76
C ILE A 18 -23.19 30.22 -5.67
N SER A 19 -23.24 28.92 -6.03
CA SER A 19 -22.69 27.89 -5.15
C SER A 19 -21.21 28.20 -4.96
N PRO A 20 -20.71 28.33 -3.74
CA PRO A 20 -19.30 28.50 -3.52
C PRO A 20 -18.59 27.32 -4.18
N VAL A 21 -17.64 27.58 -5.05
CA VAL A 21 -16.71 26.54 -5.51
C VAL A 21 -15.92 26.12 -4.28
N GLN A 22 -16.36 25.06 -3.67
CA GLN A 22 -15.62 24.46 -2.57
C GLN A 22 -14.36 23.85 -3.17
N ALA A 23 -13.20 24.29 -2.71
CA ALA A 23 -11.93 23.70 -3.15
C ALA A 23 -11.93 22.23 -2.71
N ASP A 24 -11.53 21.34 -3.61
CA ASP A 24 -11.39 19.92 -3.31
C ASP A 24 -10.44 19.70 -2.11
N VAL A 25 -10.78 18.77 -1.22
CA VAL A 25 -9.95 18.38 -0.09
C VAL A 25 -8.64 17.76 -0.63
N ARG A 26 -7.52 18.42 -0.33
CA ARG A 26 -6.19 17.95 -0.74
C ARG A 26 -5.73 16.81 0.14
N VAL A 27 -5.91 15.58 -0.33
CA VAL A 27 -5.44 14.37 0.34
C VAL A 27 -4.02 14.06 -0.14
N LEU A 28 -3.09 13.91 0.81
CA LEU A 28 -1.75 13.38 0.57
C LEU A 28 -1.64 12.02 1.26
N THR A 29 -1.10 11.05 0.55
CA THR A 29 -0.76 9.73 1.10
C THR A 29 0.74 9.53 1.03
N SER A 30 1.33 8.80 1.95
CA SER A 30 2.77 8.52 1.93
C SER A 30 3.16 7.65 0.76
N ILE A 31 2.46 6.54 0.57
CA ILE A 31 2.75 5.50 -0.42
C ILE A 31 1.61 5.29 -1.41
N LYS A 32 1.96 4.72 -2.55
CA LYS A 32 1.03 4.44 -3.64
C LYS A 32 -0.18 3.59 -3.24
N PRO A 33 -0.08 2.49 -2.48
CA PRO A 33 -1.24 1.72 -2.06
C PRO A 33 -2.29 2.54 -1.30
N LEU A 34 -1.86 3.43 -0.41
CA LEU A 34 -2.78 4.34 0.27
C LEU A 34 -3.44 5.34 -0.70
N GLN A 35 -2.69 5.80 -1.73
CA GLN A 35 -3.26 6.63 -2.79
C GLN A 35 -4.34 5.88 -3.58
N LEU A 36 -4.14 4.60 -3.86
CA LEU A 36 -5.11 3.78 -4.58
C LEU A 36 -6.42 3.63 -3.78
N ILE A 37 -6.32 3.40 -2.46
CA ILE A 37 -7.49 3.35 -1.57
C ILE A 37 -8.18 4.72 -1.51
N ALA A 38 -7.42 5.80 -1.34
CA ALA A 38 -7.96 7.15 -1.32
C ALA A 38 -8.66 7.52 -2.63
N ALA A 39 -8.09 7.12 -3.79
CA ALA A 39 -8.69 7.35 -5.10
C ALA A 39 -10.03 6.60 -5.27
N ALA A 40 -10.14 5.40 -4.70
CA ALA A 40 -11.42 4.68 -4.70
C ALA A 40 -12.48 5.40 -3.84
N VAL A 41 -12.10 6.00 -2.70
CA VAL A 41 -13.02 6.74 -1.83
C VAL A 41 -13.39 8.10 -2.42
N GLN A 42 -12.43 8.82 -3.04
CA GLN A 42 -12.62 10.15 -3.65
C GLN A 42 -13.17 10.10 -5.09
N ASP A 43 -13.52 8.92 -5.62
CA ASP A 43 -13.96 8.78 -7.01
C ASP A 43 -15.10 9.72 -7.38
N GLY A 44 -14.86 10.52 -8.43
CA GLY A 44 -15.80 11.53 -8.93
C GLY A 44 -15.89 12.80 -8.08
N VAL A 45 -14.99 13.00 -7.08
CA VAL A 45 -14.93 14.20 -6.24
C VAL A 45 -13.56 14.85 -6.30
N GLY A 46 -12.47 14.09 -6.06
CA GLY A 46 -11.14 14.64 -6.02
C GLY A 46 -10.07 13.63 -6.45
N THR A 47 -8.82 14.06 -6.48
CA THR A 47 -7.68 13.21 -6.85
C THR A 47 -6.62 13.27 -5.74
N PRO A 48 -6.39 12.17 -5.00
CA PRO A 48 -5.37 12.14 -3.96
C PRO A 48 -3.96 12.16 -4.54
N GLU A 49 -3.06 12.81 -3.82
CA GLU A 49 -1.63 12.81 -4.15
C GLU A 49 -0.88 11.71 -3.39
N VAL A 50 0.27 11.30 -3.93
CA VAL A 50 1.22 10.43 -3.24
C VAL A 50 2.54 11.16 -2.99
N LEU A 51 3.11 10.98 -1.81
CA LEU A 51 4.36 11.63 -1.39
C LEU A 51 5.56 11.01 -2.08
N LEU A 52 5.70 9.69 -1.95
CA LEU A 52 6.81 8.95 -2.53
C LEU A 52 6.67 8.86 -4.05
N PRO A 53 7.71 9.22 -4.80
CA PRO A 53 7.73 9.01 -6.25
C PRO A 53 7.83 7.50 -6.58
N PRO A 54 7.43 7.10 -7.80
CA PRO A 54 7.60 5.72 -8.25
C PRO A 54 9.04 5.22 -8.04
N GLY A 55 9.17 4.00 -7.53
CA GLY A 55 10.46 3.37 -7.29
C GLY A 55 11.22 3.85 -6.05
N ALA A 56 10.66 4.75 -5.24
CA ALA A 56 11.24 5.09 -3.95
C ALA A 56 10.82 4.06 -2.90
N SER A 57 11.78 3.65 -2.05
CA SER A 57 11.50 2.79 -0.92
C SER A 57 10.76 3.53 0.19
N PRO A 58 9.69 2.96 0.75
CA PRO A 58 9.02 3.55 1.90
C PRO A 58 9.81 3.44 3.20
N HIS A 59 10.78 2.52 3.29
CA HIS A 59 11.63 2.36 4.47
C HIS A 59 12.72 3.42 4.53
N HIS A 60 13.29 3.80 3.37
CA HIS A 60 14.44 4.71 3.28
C HIS A 60 14.20 5.79 2.22
N TYR A 61 13.64 6.91 2.63
CA TYR A 61 13.43 8.03 1.74
C TYR A 61 13.92 9.34 2.35
N ALA A 62 14.74 10.07 1.59
CA ALA A 62 15.19 11.39 1.98
C ALA A 62 14.23 12.47 1.45
N LEU A 63 13.45 13.08 2.33
CA LEU A 63 12.49 14.11 1.98
C LEU A 63 13.17 15.34 1.35
N ARG A 64 12.67 15.74 0.21
CA ARG A 64 13.06 17.02 -0.45
C ARG A 64 12.31 18.19 0.19
N PRO A 65 12.81 19.43 0.08
CA PRO A 65 12.06 20.59 0.56
C PRO A 65 10.65 20.75 -0.04
N SER A 66 10.45 20.27 -1.28
CA SER A 66 9.13 20.18 -1.92
C SER A 66 8.20 19.21 -1.22
N ASP A 67 8.72 18.07 -0.80
CA ASP A 67 7.93 17.02 -0.10
C ASP A 67 7.47 17.52 1.27
N VAL A 68 8.37 18.20 2.00
CA VAL A 68 8.04 18.85 3.26
C VAL A 68 6.91 19.87 3.09
N ARG A 69 6.96 20.69 2.03
CA ARG A 69 5.88 21.64 1.74
C ARG A 69 4.55 20.95 1.44
N ARG A 70 4.55 19.85 0.65
CA ARG A 70 3.34 19.06 0.37
C ARG A 70 2.76 18.46 1.64
N VAL A 71 3.60 17.91 2.52
CA VAL A 71 3.21 17.40 3.83
C VAL A 71 2.56 18.51 4.67
N GLN A 72 3.10 19.73 4.69
CA GLN A 72 2.55 20.83 5.49
C GLN A 72 1.26 21.44 4.90
N GLN A 73 1.06 21.36 3.59
CA GLN A 73 -0.03 22.04 2.89
C GLN A 73 -1.24 21.17 2.58
N SER A 74 -1.13 19.84 2.62
CA SER A 74 -2.27 18.93 2.40
C SER A 74 -3.30 19.08 3.53
N ASP A 75 -4.58 18.97 3.21
CA ASP A 75 -5.66 19.10 4.19
C ASP A 75 -5.76 17.85 5.06
N LEU A 76 -5.57 16.66 4.46
CA LEU A 76 -5.50 15.36 5.14
C LEU A 76 -4.20 14.64 4.72
N LEU A 77 -3.52 14.02 5.67
CA LEU A 77 -2.36 13.17 5.41
C LEU A 77 -2.59 11.76 5.97
N TYR A 78 -2.39 10.75 5.13
CA TYR A 78 -2.38 9.35 5.53
C TYR A 78 -1.00 8.76 5.27
N TRP A 79 -0.44 8.09 6.27
CA TRP A 79 0.82 7.36 6.20
C TRP A 79 0.69 6.05 6.98
N ILE A 80 1.53 5.06 6.71
CA ILE A 80 1.46 3.78 7.41
C ILE A 80 1.74 4.00 8.89
N GLY A 81 2.87 4.62 9.20
CA GLY A 81 3.27 4.90 10.57
C GLY A 81 4.79 4.87 10.75
N PRO A 82 5.28 5.07 11.99
CA PRO A 82 6.71 5.13 12.27
C PRO A 82 7.46 3.84 11.96
N ASP A 83 6.79 2.68 11.94
CA ASP A 83 7.40 1.40 11.60
C ASP A 83 7.65 1.21 10.10
N MET A 84 7.12 2.08 9.24
CA MET A 84 7.38 2.11 7.81
C MET A 84 8.14 3.38 7.41
N GLU A 85 7.55 4.54 7.65
CA GLU A 85 8.12 5.81 7.20
C GLU A 85 8.83 6.55 8.34
N GLY A 86 9.93 5.98 8.84
CA GLY A 86 10.74 6.53 9.93
C GLY A 86 11.26 7.96 9.69
N PHE A 87 11.24 8.44 8.44
CA PHE A 87 11.63 9.79 8.04
C PHE A 87 10.53 10.86 8.27
N LEU A 88 9.24 10.46 8.42
CA LEU A 88 8.12 11.40 8.57
C LEU A 88 7.94 12.00 9.97
N PRO A 89 8.15 11.31 11.09
CA PRO A 89 7.85 11.83 12.42
C PRO A 89 8.44 13.20 12.72
N ARG A 90 9.66 13.46 12.25
CA ARG A 90 10.34 14.76 12.45
C ARG A 90 9.61 15.91 11.76
N VAL A 91 9.09 15.68 10.56
CA VAL A 91 8.37 16.69 9.77
C VAL A 91 6.96 16.88 10.31
N LEU A 92 6.33 15.82 10.79
CA LEU A 92 4.97 15.83 11.32
C LEU A 92 4.84 16.61 12.63
N LYS A 93 5.91 16.74 13.42
CA LYS A 93 5.90 17.52 14.69
C LYS A 93 5.41 18.95 14.53
N ASN A 94 5.63 19.56 13.37
CA ASN A 94 5.27 20.95 13.09
C ASN A 94 3.98 21.08 12.25
N ARG A 95 3.29 19.95 11.99
CA ARG A 95 2.04 19.95 11.23
C ARG A 95 0.84 20.16 12.17
N THR A 96 -0.04 21.10 11.80
CA THR A 96 -1.27 21.41 12.54
C THR A 96 -2.52 20.80 11.92
N LEU A 97 -2.46 20.41 10.63
CA LEU A 97 -3.57 19.79 9.92
C LEU A 97 -3.63 18.27 10.21
N PRO A 98 -4.79 17.63 10.03
CA PRO A 98 -4.98 16.22 10.36
C PRO A 98 -3.96 15.28 9.74
N VAL A 99 -3.48 14.34 10.57
CA VAL A 99 -2.55 13.26 10.20
C VAL A 99 -3.09 11.94 10.74
N VAL A 100 -3.13 10.93 9.89
CA VAL A 100 -3.57 9.58 10.26
C VAL A 100 -2.42 8.60 10.06
N ALA A 101 -1.87 8.07 11.17
CA ALA A 101 -1.01 6.90 11.15
C ALA A 101 -1.91 5.67 11.02
N VAL A 102 -1.91 5.06 9.84
CA VAL A 102 -2.82 3.97 9.51
C VAL A 102 -2.63 2.78 10.44
N GLN A 103 -1.37 2.43 10.78
CA GLN A 103 -1.07 1.31 11.69
C GLN A 103 -1.72 1.43 13.08
N SER A 104 -2.16 2.65 13.47
CA SER A 104 -2.80 2.89 14.77
C SER A 104 -4.34 2.85 14.70
N LEU A 105 -4.93 2.54 13.55
CA LEU A 105 -6.38 2.50 13.41
C LEU A 105 -6.97 1.28 14.15
N PRO A 106 -8.07 1.47 14.89
CA PRO A 106 -8.77 0.36 15.51
C PRO A 106 -9.39 -0.54 14.43
N GLY A 107 -9.38 -1.86 14.67
CA GLY A 107 -9.98 -2.85 13.79
C GLY A 107 -9.06 -3.39 12.70
N LEU A 108 -7.83 -2.92 12.60
CA LEU A 108 -6.82 -3.55 11.76
C LEU A 108 -6.44 -4.94 12.29
N LYS A 109 -6.16 -5.85 11.37
CA LYS A 109 -5.45 -7.09 11.68
C LYS A 109 -3.97 -6.83 11.50
N LEU A 110 -3.25 -6.72 12.60
CA LEU A 110 -1.82 -6.46 12.61
C LEU A 110 -1.04 -7.77 12.77
N ARG A 111 0.11 -7.85 12.09
CA ARG A 111 1.08 -8.93 12.17
C ARG A 111 2.37 -8.41 12.79
N HIS A 112 3.15 -9.34 13.36
CA HIS A 112 4.47 -9.05 13.90
C HIS A 112 5.46 -10.08 13.34
N PHE A 113 6.65 -9.65 13.01
CA PHE A 113 7.71 -10.54 12.54
C PHE A 113 8.11 -11.54 13.64
N GLY A 114 8.45 -12.75 13.24
CA GLY A 114 8.94 -13.78 14.16
C GLY A 114 7.90 -14.51 14.99
N ALA A 115 6.60 -14.22 14.86
CA ALA A 115 5.55 -14.98 15.53
C ALA A 115 5.50 -16.46 15.12
N ASP A 116 5.92 -16.77 13.88
CA ASP A 116 5.99 -18.10 13.30
C ASP A 116 7.42 -18.60 13.00
N SER A 117 8.46 -17.80 13.31
CA SER A 117 9.86 -18.08 12.97
C SER A 117 10.62 -18.75 14.11
N ALA A 118 10.04 -19.75 14.77
CA ALA A 118 10.72 -20.52 15.81
C ALA A 118 11.80 -21.49 15.28
N SER A 119 12.57 -21.12 14.25
CA SER A 119 13.65 -21.98 13.74
C SER A 119 14.75 -21.23 12.98
N HIS A 120 15.22 -20.09 13.47
CA HIS A 120 16.53 -19.58 13.08
C HIS A 120 17.33 -19.34 14.35
N GLU A 121 18.39 -20.16 14.50
CA GLU A 121 19.34 -20.09 15.59
C GLU A 121 19.95 -18.69 15.66
N GLU A 122 19.95 -18.16 16.87
CA GLU A 122 20.58 -16.90 17.23
C GLU A 122 22.10 -17.04 17.04
N ASP A 123 22.64 -16.39 16.01
CA ASP A 123 24.06 -16.07 15.99
C ASP A 123 24.19 -14.60 16.40
N ASP A 124 24.55 -14.44 17.69
CA ASP A 124 24.93 -13.17 18.28
C ASP A 124 26.16 -12.59 17.59
N ASP A 125 25.97 -11.59 16.73
CA ASP A 125 27.05 -10.65 16.39
C ASP A 125 26.59 -9.22 16.67
N HIS A 126 27.17 -8.64 17.73
CA HIS A 126 26.89 -7.31 18.24
C HIS A 126 27.51 -6.23 17.34
N GLY A 127 26.73 -5.74 16.39
CA GLY A 127 26.99 -4.49 15.68
C GLY A 127 25.87 -3.50 15.97
N HIS A 128 26.11 -2.52 16.85
CA HIS A 128 25.19 -1.46 17.17
C HIS A 128 25.11 -0.47 16.01
N ASP A 129 24.06 -0.60 15.17
CA ASP A 129 23.54 0.50 14.36
C ASP A 129 22.06 0.72 14.71
N GLU A 130 21.77 1.89 15.31
CA GLU A 130 20.49 2.25 15.94
C GLU A 130 19.32 2.50 14.95
N HIS A 131 19.39 2.05 13.71
CA HIS A 131 18.40 2.39 12.68
C HIS A 131 17.68 1.21 12.02
N ASP A 132 17.92 -0.03 12.44
CA ASP A 132 17.36 -1.22 11.80
C ASP A 132 16.25 -1.85 12.66
N HIS A 133 15.10 -1.14 12.77
CA HIS A 133 13.94 -1.61 13.54
C HIS A 133 12.95 -2.44 12.74
N ASP A 134 13.08 -2.47 11.40
CA ASP A 134 11.96 -2.78 10.53
C ASP A 134 11.56 -4.26 10.43
N HIS A 135 12.43 -5.22 10.77
CA HIS A 135 12.13 -6.66 10.68
C HIS A 135 12.66 -7.49 11.85
N ARG A 136 12.79 -6.89 13.02
CA ARG A 136 13.21 -7.63 14.22
C ARG A 136 12.07 -8.52 14.72
N PRO A 137 12.38 -9.71 15.26
CA PRO A 137 11.36 -10.53 15.91
C PRO A 137 10.54 -9.73 16.93
N GLY A 138 9.22 -9.75 16.79
CA GLY A 138 8.29 -8.98 17.61
C GLY A 138 7.99 -7.56 17.12
N SER A 139 8.72 -7.00 16.14
CA SER A 139 8.35 -5.73 15.52
C SER A 139 7.12 -5.87 14.63
N LEU A 140 6.41 -4.77 14.41
CA LEU A 140 5.24 -4.74 13.55
C LEU A 140 5.63 -4.95 12.08
N ASP A 141 4.98 -5.90 11.41
CA ASP A 141 5.00 -5.95 9.95
C ASP A 141 4.13 -4.80 9.41
N ALA A 142 4.78 -3.79 8.87
CA ALA A 142 4.14 -2.57 8.42
C ALA A 142 3.52 -2.66 7.01
N HIS A 143 3.62 -3.81 6.29
CA HIS A 143 3.06 -4.02 4.94
C HIS A 143 1.54 -4.30 4.97
N LEU A 144 0.86 -3.72 5.93
CA LEU A 144 -0.54 -3.96 6.28
C LEU A 144 -1.55 -3.66 5.16
N TRP A 145 -1.17 -2.87 4.14
CA TRP A 145 -2.02 -2.58 2.98
C TRP A 145 -2.23 -3.77 2.04
N LEU A 146 -1.43 -4.83 2.17
CA LEU A 146 -1.58 -6.04 1.38
C LEU A 146 -2.73 -6.94 1.86
N SER A 147 -3.39 -6.56 2.96
CA SER A 147 -4.61 -7.18 3.45
C SER A 147 -5.85 -6.44 2.95
N SER A 148 -6.74 -7.11 2.20
CA SER A 148 -8.03 -6.55 1.80
C SER A 148 -8.90 -6.19 3.01
N VAL A 149 -8.77 -6.92 4.12
CA VAL A 149 -9.47 -6.63 5.39
C VAL A 149 -9.01 -5.29 5.96
N ASN A 150 -7.71 -5.03 5.99
CA ASN A 150 -7.16 -3.76 6.45
C ASN A 150 -7.53 -2.61 5.51
N ALA A 151 -7.52 -2.85 4.19
CA ALA A 151 -7.92 -1.85 3.21
C ALA A 151 -9.35 -1.34 3.42
N ARG A 152 -10.28 -2.21 3.87
CA ARG A 152 -11.66 -1.82 4.23
C ARG A 152 -11.69 -0.85 5.41
N VAL A 153 -10.88 -1.13 6.45
CA VAL A 153 -10.75 -0.26 7.63
C VAL A 153 -10.19 1.11 7.23
N ILE A 154 -9.15 1.11 6.40
CA ILE A 154 -8.52 2.33 5.89
C ILE A 154 -9.52 3.16 5.07
N ALA A 155 -10.22 2.52 4.13
CA ALA A 155 -11.22 3.19 3.29
C ALA A 155 -12.38 3.79 4.11
N ALA A 156 -12.84 3.07 5.14
CA ALA A 156 -13.89 3.57 6.05
C ALA A 156 -13.42 4.81 6.84
N LYS A 157 -12.16 4.80 7.32
CA LYS A 157 -11.56 5.96 7.97
C LYS A 157 -11.42 7.14 7.01
N MET A 158 -10.93 6.91 5.81
CA MET A 158 -10.82 7.94 4.77
C MET A 158 -12.17 8.54 4.41
N ALA A 159 -13.22 7.73 4.26
CA ALA A 159 -14.58 8.22 3.98
C ALA A 159 -15.13 9.07 5.12
N THR A 160 -14.87 8.70 6.37
CA THR A 160 -15.28 9.48 7.55
C THR A 160 -14.59 10.85 7.59
N ASP A 161 -13.26 10.87 7.40
CA ASP A 161 -12.48 12.10 7.45
C ASP A 161 -12.83 13.06 6.31
N LEU A 162 -12.98 12.51 5.09
CA LEU A 162 -13.39 13.25 3.92
C LEU A 162 -14.79 13.82 4.09
N SER A 163 -15.73 13.06 4.65
CA SER A 163 -17.09 13.55 4.94
C SER A 163 -17.09 14.69 5.97
N ALA A 164 -16.18 14.66 6.92
CA ALA A 164 -16.01 15.74 7.89
C ALA A 164 -15.37 17.00 7.27
N ALA A 165 -14.39 16.82 6.38
CA ALA A 165 -13.70 17.92 5.70
C ALA A 165 -14.53 18.54 4.56
N ASP A 166 -15.38 17.74 3.92
CA ASP A 166 -16.24 18.12 2.80
C ASP A 166 -17.64 17.52 2.95
N PRO A 167 -18.50 18.12 3.80
CA PRO A 167 -19.84 17.63 4.07
C PRO A 167 -20.77 17.62 2.84
N ALA A 168 -20.48 18.44 1.83
CA ALA A 168 -21.29 18.48 0.60
C ALA A 168 -21.19 17.17 -0.20
N ASN A 169 -20.05 16.49 -0.14
CA ASN A 169 -19.79 15.22 -0.82
C ASN A 169 -19.85 14.00 0.12
N ALA A 170 -20.26 14.15 1.38
CA ALA A 170 -20.26 13.07 2.38
C ALA A 170 -20.99 11.79 1.91
N ALA A 171 -22.15 11.95 1.27
CA ALA A 171 -22.93 10.82 0.73
C ALA A 171 -22.15 10.08 -0.39
N ARG A 172 -21.38 10.81 -1.20
CA ARG A 172 -20.55 10.24 -2.27
C ARG A 172 -19.41 9.42 -1.69
N TYR A 173 -18.66 9.96 -0.70
CA TYR A 173 -17.58 9.23 -0.03
C TYR A 173 -18.09 7.94 0.63
N ALA A 174 -19.22 7.99 1.33
CA ALA A 174 -19.82 6.81 1.93
C ALA A 174 -20.24 5.76 0.88
N SER A 175 -20.84 6.19 -0.22
CA SER A 175 -21.23 5.32 -1.34
C SER A 175 -20.01 4.67 -1.99
N ASN A 176 -18.94 5.43 -2.22
CA ASN A 176 -17.69 4.96 -2.82
C ASN A 176 -17.01 3.91 -1.92
N ALA A 177 -16.91 4.17 -0.61
CA ALA A 177 -16.36 3.20 0.34
C ALA A 177 -17.18 1.90 0.38
N LYS A 178 -18.50 1.97 0.31
CA LYS A 178 -19.37 0.79 0.21
C LYS A 178 -19.13 0.03 -1.10
N ALA A 179 -19.04 0.72 -2.22
CA ALA A 179 -18.74 0.12 -3.52
C ALA A 179 -17.35 -0.53 -3.54
N PHE A 180 -16.34 0.13 -2.96
CA PHE A 180 -15.00 -0.44 -2.77
C PHE A 180 -15.05 -1.75 -2.00
N ASN A 181 -15.75 -1.81 -0.86
CA ASN A 181 -15.90 -3.03 -0.07
C ASN A 181 -16.53 -4.18 -0.88
N ALA A 182 -17.58 -3.90 -1.66
CA ALA A 182 -18.22 -4.91 -2.51
C ALA A 182 -17.27 -5.45 -3.61
N ARG A 183 -16.43 -4.58 -4.19
CA ARG A 183 -15.41 -5.01 -5.14
C ARG A 183 -14.33 -5.87 -4.49
N LEU A 184 -13.94 -5.56 -3.24
CA LEU A 184 -13.00 -6.40 -2.49
C LEU A 184 -13.55 -7.79 -2.18
N ASP A 185 -14.88 -7.96 -1.97
CA ASP A 185 -15.47 -9.30 -1.82
C ASP A 185 -15.29 -10.14 -3.09
N THR A 186 -15.50 -9.52 -4.25
CA THR A 186 -15.28 -10.16 -5.56
C THR A 186 -13.81 -10.48 -5.80
N LEU A 187 -12.92 -9.54 -5.43
CA LEU A 187 -11.48 -9.69 -5.55
C LEU A 187 -10.97 -10.87 -4.71
N ASP A 188 -11.38 -10.95 -3.43
CA ASP A 188 -10.96 -12.01 -2.50
C ASP A 188 -11.35 -13.39 -3.02
N ALA A 189 -12.58 -13.53 -3.54
CA ALA A 189 -13.04 -14.77 -4.13
C ALA A 189 -12.24 -15.17 -5.38
N ARG A 190 -11.92 -14.17 -6.24
CA ARG A 190 -11.12 -14.36 -7.45
C ARG A 190 -9.70 -14.80 -7.13
N ILE A 191 -8.99 -14.09 -6.24
CA ILE A 191 -7.61 -14.42 -5.88
C ILE A 191 -7.56 -15.81 -5.24
N LYS A 192 -8.44 -16.12 -4.29
CA LYS A 192 -8.54 -17.46 -3.69
C LYS A 192 -8.68 -18.56 -4.74
N GLY A 193 -9.54 -18.36 -5.73
CA GLY A 193 -9.69 -19.31 -6.83
C GLY A 193 -8.42 -19.46 -7.68
N ARG A 194 -7.74 -18.33 -7.95
CA ARG A 194 -6.51 -18.32 -8.76
C ARG A 194 -5.35 -19.02 -8.07
N VAL A 195 -5.12 -18.73 -6.79
CA VAL A 195 -3.97 -19.29 -6.06
C VAL A 195 -4.18 -20.73 -5.59
N ALA A 196 -5.39 -21.26 -5.65
CA ALA A 196 -5.67 -22.65 -5.24
C ALA A 196 -4.83 -23.68 -6.01
N GLY A 197 -4.54 -23.42 -7.29
CA GLY A 197 -3.71 -24.29 -8.14
C GLY A 197 -2.22 -24.30 -7.82
N ILE A 198 -1.76 -23.35 -7.02
CA ILE A 198 -0.34 -23.22 -6.61
C ILE A 198 -0.13 -23.47 -5.12
N ALA A 199 -1.17 -23.82 -4.38
CA ALA A 199 -1.09 -24.11 -2.95
C ALA A 199 -0.01 -25.19 -2.68
N GLY A 200 0.90 -24.89 -1.75
CA GLY A 200 2.01 -25.79 -1.39
C GLY A 200 3.19 -25.81 -2.37
N LYS A 201 3.14 -25.11 -3.51
CA LYS A 201 4.31 -24.93 -4.36
C LYS A 201 5.31 -24.00 -3.68
N PRO A 202 6.60 -24.37 -3.55
CA PRO A 202 7.57 -23.54 -2.87
C PRO A 202 7.95 -22.32 -3.74
N TYR A 203 8.07 -21.17 -3.09
CA TYR A 203 8.64 -19.96 -3.67
C TYR A 203 9.39 -19.17 -2.61
N PHE A 204 10.23 -18.28 -3.07
CA PHE A 204 11.05 -17.42 -2.22
C PHE A 204 10.77 -15.96 -2.57
N VAL A 205 10.81 -15.09 -1.57
CA VAL A 205 10.72 -13.65 -1.73
C VAL A 205 12.07 -13.02 -1.37
N PHE A 206 12.42 -11.94 -2.04
CA PHE A 206 13.67 -11.24 -1.73
C PHE A 206 13.55 -10.44 -0.44
N HIS A 207 12.40 -9.81 -0.21
CA HIS A 207 12.06 -9.03 0.96
C HIS A 207 10.82 -9.60 1.64
N GLU A 208 10.78 -9.59 2.98
CA GLU A 208 9.67 -10.11 3.78
C GLU A 208 8.55 -9.06 3.86
N ALA A 209 7.76 -8.96 2.80
CA ALA A 209 6.71 -7.95 2.67
C ALA A 209 5.30 -8.53 2.43
N PHE A 210 5.19 -9.80 2.07
CA PHE A 210 3.98 -10.37 1.48
C PHE A 210 3.09 -11.14 2.47
N ASP A 211 3.46 -11.25 3.73
CA ASP A 211 2.80 -12.07 4.73
C ASP A 211 1.30 -11.76 4.92
N TYR A 212 0.91 -10.48 4.84
CA TYR A 212 -0.52 -10.13 4.87
C TYR A 212 -1.31 -10.68 3.67
N PHE A 213 -0.70 -10.68 2.49
CA PHE A 213 -1.29 -11.26 1.29
C PHE A 213 -1.33 -12.79 1.38
N GLU A 214 -0.24 -13.38 1.81
CA GLU A 214 -0.11 -14.82 1.98
C GLU A 214 -1.15 -15.37 2.96
N ASP A 215 -1.31 -14.75 4.13
CA ASP A 215 -2.32 -15.12 5.13
C ASP A 215 -3.74 -15.00 4.59
N ALA A 216 -4.04 -13.94 3.84
CA ALA A 216 -5.38 -13.73 3.30
C ALA A 216 -5.80 -14.85 2.33
N TYR A 217 -4.82 -15.45 1.65
CA TYR A 217 -5.09 -16.40 0.55
C TYR A 217 -4.51 -17.80 0.76
N GLY A 218 -3.96 -18.10 1.95
CA GLY A 218 -3.46 -19.43 2.31
C GLY A 218 -2.17 -19.81 1.58
N LEU A 219 -1.31 -18.84 1.32
CA LEU A 219 0.02 -19.02 0.74
C LEU A 219 1.07 -18.90 1.84
N LYS A 220 2.27 -19.45 1.57
CA LYS A 220 3.45 -19.25 2.41
C LYS A 220 4.71 -19.42 1.57
N HIS A 221 5.59 -18.42 1.60
CA HIS A 221 6.91 -18.51 1.00
C HIS A 221 7.79 -19.53 1.74
N ALA A 222 8.74 -20.15 1.03
CA ALA A 222 9.66 -21.14 1.58
C ALA A 222 10.91 -20.51 2.22
N GLY A 223 11.14 -19.22 1.99
CA GLY A 223 12.24 -18.46 2.58
C GLY A 223 12.35 -17.05 2.05
N VAL A 224 13.10 -16.24 2.79
CA VAL A 224 13.35 -14.81 2.54
C VAL A 224 14.86 -14.60 2.35
N PHE A 225 15.28 -13.81 1.36
CA PHE A 225 16.70 -13.55 1.12
C PHE A 225 17.23 -12.38 1.93
N SER A 226 16.41 -11.37 2.20
CA SER A 226 16.80 -10.22 2.98
C SER A 226 15.65 -9.79 3.89
N VAL A 227 15.98 -9.37 5.09
CA VAL A 227 15.00 -8.81 6.03
C VAL A 227 14.44 -7.47 5.55
N ALA A 228 15.19 -6.74 4.72
CA ALA A 228 14.72 -5.50 4.08
C ALA A 228 15.25 -5.41 2.65
N ALA A 229 14.48 -4.78 1.75
CA ALA A 229 14.79 -4.73 0.31
C ALA A 229 16.17 -4.12 -0.01
N GLU A 230 16.63 -3.17 0.81
CA GLU A 230 17.88 -2.42 0.63
C GLU A 230 19.08 -3.02 1.39
N VAL A 231 18.83 -3.94 2.32
CA VAL A 231 19.90 -4.57 3.13
C VAL A 231 20.51 -5.72 2.36
N GLN A 232 21.81 -5.70 2.18
CA GLN A 232 22.52 -6.83 1.58
C GLN A 232 22.75 -7.92 2.63
N PRO A 233 22.22 -9.14 2.39
CA PRO A 233 22.43 -10.24 3.32
C PRO A 233 23.91 -10.65 3.40
N GLY A 234 24.33 -11.06 4.58
CA GLY A 234 25.68 -11.56 4.81
C GLY A 234 26.00 -12.83 4.01
N ALA A 235 27.28 -13.09 3.76
CA ALA A 235 27.73 -14.20 2.91
C ALA A 235 27.25 -15.59 3.42
N GLN A 236 27.17 -15.78 4.71
CA GLN A 236 26.69 -17.02 5.32
C GLN A 236 25.21 -17.25 5.03
N HIS A 237 24.36 -16.22 5.22
CA HIS A 237 22.95 -16.27 4.88
C HIS A 237 22.72 -16.53 3.39
N VAL A 238 23.46 -15.85 2.51
CA VAL A 238 23.45 -16.08 1.07
C VAL A 238 23.76 -17.55 0.72
N ALA A 239 24.77 -18.13 1.37
CA ALA A 239 25.16 -19.53 1.15
C ALA A 239 24.05 -20.49 1.62
N ALA A 240 23.44 -20.24 2.79
CA ALA A 240 22.36 -21.04 3.32
C ALA A 240 21.12 -20.98 2.41
N MET A 241 20.72 -19.79 1.96
CA MET A 241 19.59 -19.61 1.05
C MET A 241 19.84 -20.29 -0.32
N ARG A 242 21.07 -20.23 -0.84
CA ARG A 242 21.42 -20.96 -2.07
C ARG A 242 21.34 -22.47 -1.89
N ALA A 243 21.78 -22.99 -0.74
CA ALA A 243 21.65 -24.42 -0.42
C ALA A 243 20.18 -24.83 -0.37
N ARG A 244 19.33 -24.04 0.25
CA ARG A 244 17.88 -24.28 0.33
C ARG A 244 17.20 -24.22 -1.05
N LEU A 245 17.56 -23.25 -1.91
CA LEU A 245 17.08 -23.23 -3.31
C LEU A 245 17.45 -24.52 -4.06
N LYS A 246 18.67 -25.02 -3.84
CA LYS A 246 19.14 -26.25 -4.48
C LYS A 246 18.36 -27.48 -3.97
N GLU A 247 18.05 -27.54 -2.69
CA GLU A 247 17.25 -28.60 -2.07
C GLU A 247 15.81 -28.60 -2.59
N VAL A 248 15.20 -27.42 -2.63
CA VAL A 248 13.79 -27.24 -3.09
C VAL A 248 13.66 -27.57 -4.59
N GLY A 249 14.66 -27.29 -5.40
CA GLY A 249 14.67 -27.57 -6.82
C GLY A 249 13.87 -26.53 -7.63
N LYS A 250 12.88 -26.98 -8.42
CA LYS A 250 12.09 -26.04 -9.24
C LYS A 250 11.29 -25.10 -8.37
N THR A 251 11.52 -23.81 -8.50
CA THR A 251 10.90 -22.77 -7.67
C THR A 251 10.90 -21.41 -8.37
N CYS A 252 10.11 -20.47 -7.85
CA CYS A 252 10.19 -19.05 -8.20
C CYS A 252 10.89 -18.27 -7.09
N VAL A 253 11.69 -17.28 -7.49
CA VAL A 253 12.30 -16.28 -6.62
C VAL A 253 11.77 -14.92 -7.06
N PHE A 254 11.08 -14.23 -6.15
CA PHE A 254 10.46 -12.95 -6.44
C PHE A 254 11.28 -11.80 -5.86
N SER A 255 11.52 -10.79 -6.70
CA SER A 255 12.08 -9.50 -6.29
C SER A 255 11.06 -8.39 -6.50
N GLU A 256 11.26 -7.26 -5.84
CA GLU A 256 10.39 -6.10 -5.97
C GLU A 256 10.95 -5.10 -6.99
N PRO A 257 10.13 -4.61 -7.95
CA PRO A 257 10.56 -3.55 -8.84
C PRO A 257 10.73 -2.20 -8.09
N PRO A 258 11.58 -1.28 -8.57
CA PRO A 258 12.37 -1.40 -9.78
C PRO A 258 13.72 -2.11 -9.56
N LEU A 259 13.98 -2.55 -8.35
CA LEU A 259 15.26 -3.13 -7.97
C LEU A 259 15.25 -4.63 -8.29
N ARG A 260 15.99 -5.03 -9.33
CA ARG A 260 16.46 -6.41 -9.44
C ARG A 260 17.79 -6.51 -8.76
N PRO A 261 17.87 -7.05 -7.53
CA PRO A 261 19.15 -7.21 -6.89
C PRO A 261 20.04 -8.13 -7.74
N ARG A 262 21.26 -7.69 -8.11
CA ARG A 262 22.24 -8.56 -8.76
C ARG A 262 22.48 -9.84 -7.98
N LEU A 263 22.25 -9.78 -6.68
CA LEU A 263 22.28 -10.91 -5.79
C LEU A 263 21.25 -11.99 -6.17
N ALA A 264 20.03 -11.62 -6.54
CA ALA A 264 18.99 -12.57 -6.96
C ALA A 264 19.44 -13.37 -8.19
N GLU A 265 20.06 -12.70 -9.17
CA GLU A 265 20.64 -13.36 -10.36
C GLU A 265 21.79 -14.31 -9.97
N THR A 266 22.69 -13.88 -9.07
CA THR A 266 23.81 -14.69 -8.59
C THR A 266 23.32 -15.92 -7.81
N LEU A 267 22.31 -15.74 -6.96
CA LEU A 267 21.73 -16.81 -6.14
C LEU A 267 21.07 -17.90 -6.97
N THR A 268 20.39 -17.53 -8.03
CA THR A 268 19.66 -18.45 -8.90
C THR A 268 20.50 -19.03 -10.03
N ALA A 269 21.70 -18.47 -10.31
CA ALA A 269 22.55 -18.90 -11.39
C ALA A 269 22.88 -20.41 -11.32
N GLY A 270 22.54 -21.14 -12.39
CA GLY A 270 22.75 -22.58 -12.50
C GLY A 270 21.82 -23.45 -11.64
N LEU A 271 20.76 -22.86 -11.05
CA LEU A 271 19.72 -23.58 -10.35
C LEU A 271 18.41 -23.59 -11.17
N PRO A 272 17.51 -24.57 -10.94
CA PRO A 272 16.21 -24.63 -11.61
C PRO A 272 15.21 -23.64 -10.98
N ALA A 273 15.67 -22.43 -10.68
CA ALA A 273 14.88 -21.35 -10.09
C ALA A 273 14.60 -20.27 -11.13
N LYS A 274 13.36 -19.82 -11.24
CA LYS A 274 12.94 -18.69 -12.10
C LYS A 274 12.90 -17.41 -11.29
N LEU A 275 13.49 -16.33 -11.83
CA LEU A 275 13.32 -14.99 -11.30
C LEU A 275 12.02 -14.36 -11.85
N ALA A 276 11.25 -13.78 -10.98
CA ALA A 276 10.05 -13.03 -11.30
C ALA A 276 9.93 -11.79 -10.40
N GLU A 277 8.91 -10.98 -10.62
CA GLU A 277 8.68 -9.75 -9.85
C GLU A 277 7.33 -9.80 -9.15
N LEU A 278 7.29 -9.27 -7.91
CA LEU A 278 6.07 -8.97 -7.17
C LEU A 278 6.13 -7.50 -6.73
N ASP A 279 5.23 -6.68 -7.25
CA ASP A 279 5.18 -5.26 -6.91
C ASP A 279 4.20 -5.01 -5.75
N ALA A 280 4.72 -4.98 -4.54
CA ALA A 280 3.94 -4.69 -3.32
C ALA A 280 3.38 -3.25 -3.29
N LEU A 281 3.99 -2.33 -4.04
CA LEU A 281 3.60 -0.91 -4.05
C LEU A 281 2.66 -0.55 -5.22
N GLY A 282 2.64 -1.33 -6.30
CA GLY A 282 1.81 -1.04 -7.47
C GLY A 282 2.24 0.21 -8.21
N GLY A 283 3.57 0.38 -8.43
CA GLY A 283 4.17 1.60 -8.96
C GLY A 283 3.52 2.10 -10.25
N ASP A 284 3.21 1.21 -11.17
CA ASP A 284 2.60 1.51 -12.48
C ASP A 284 1.05 1.57 -12.44
N THR A 285 0.43 1.29 -11.29
CA THR A 285 -1.03 1.26 -11.17
C THR A 285 -1.59 2.66 -11.16
N GLN A 286 -2.61 2.92 -11.99
CA GLN A 286 -3.29 4.22 -11.99
C GLN A 286 -4.12 4.42 -10.73
N ALA A 287 -4.04 5.62 -10.14
CA ALA A 287 -4.87 6.02 -9.02
C ALA A 287 -6.29 6.37 -9.51
N ASN A 288 -7.18 5.38 -9.46
CA ASN A 288 -8.59 5.49 -9.82
C ASN A 288 -9.44 4.59 -8.92
N ALA A 289 -10.73 4.52 -9.19
CA ALA A 289 -11.70 3.78 -8.38
C ALA A 289 -11.36 2.28 -8.19
N THR A 290 -10.61 1.67 -9.10
CA THR A 290 -10.29 0.22 -9.11
C THR A 290 -8.79 -0.07 -8.99
N GLY A 291 -7.97 0.95 -8.77
CA GLY A 291 -6.51 0.80 -8.74
C GLY A 291 -6.01 -0.16 -7.65
N TYR A 292 -6.61 -0.13 -6.48
CA TYR A 292 -6.21 -1.02 -5.39
C TYR A 292 -6.51 -2.50 -5.71
N GLU A 293 -7.67 -2.77 -6.31
CA GLU A 293 -8.03 -4.11 -6.76
C GLU A 293 -7.07 -4.63 -7.85
N LEU A 294 -6.60 -3.73 -8.73
CA LEU A 294 -5.60 -4.08 -9.75
C LEU A 294 -4.26 -4.44 -9.12
N LEU A 295 -3.83 -3.72 -8.08
CA LEU A 295 -2.61 -4.05 -7.33
C LEU A 295 -2.66 -5.48 -6.79
N LEU A 296 -3.68 -5.83 -6.01
CA LEU A 296 -3.78 -7.16 -5.42
C LEU A 296 -4.01 -8.27 -6.46
N ASN A 297 -4.80 -8.01 -7.50
CA ASN A 297 -4.96 -8.96 -8.60
C ASN A 297 -3.64 -9.28 -9.28
N LYS A 298 -2.83 -8.23 -9.56
CA LYS A 298 -1.53 -8.39 -10.20
C LYS A 298 -0.59 -9.23 -9.35
N LEU A 299 -0.54 -9.04 -8.04
CA LEU A 299 0.24 -9.90 -7.15
C LEU A 299 -0.16 -11.37 -7.26
N GLY A 300 -1.47 -11.66 -7.24
CA GLY A 300 -1.97 -13.04 -7.43
C GLY A 300 -1.63 -13.61 -8.79
N ASP A 301 -1.80 -12.84 -9.86
CA ASP A 301 -1.53 -13.28 -11.23
C ASP A 301 -0.02 -13.48 -11.47
N ASP A 302 0.86 -12.62 -10.93
CA ASP A 302 2.32 -12.75 -11.05
C ASP A 302 2.85 -13.99 -10.29
N LEU A 303 2.32 -14.24 -9.07
CA LEU A 303 2.63 -15.46 -8.32
C LEU A 303 2.23 -16.72 -9.09
N VAL A 304 0.98 -16.77 -9.53
CA VAL A 304 0.45 -17.92 -10.29
C VAL A 304 1.21 -18.10 -11.59
N GLY A 305 1.43 -17.03 -12.35
CA GLY A 305 2.11 -17.08 -13.65
C GLY A 305 3.52 -17.67 -13.57
N CYS A 306 4.29 -17.34 -12.52
CA CYS A 306 5.60 -17.97 -12.32
C CYS A 306 5.45 -19.44 -11.90
N LEU A 307 4.67 -19.72 -10.85
CA LEU A 307 4.59 -21.05 -10.25
C LEU A 307 3.90 -22.11 -11.12
N GLU A 308 2.98 -21.71 -12.01
CA GLU A 308 2.40 -22.60 -13.01
C GLU A 308 3.38 -22.92 -14.15
N SER A 309 4.36 -22.06 -14.38
CA SER A 309 5.37 -22.22 -15.45
C SER A 309 6.56 -23.12 -15.08
N LEU A 310 6.60 -23.65 -13.83
CA LEU A 310 7.62 -24.59 -13.35
C LEU A 310 7.32 -26.02 -13.79
#